data_4f7ec942748d50ee28af050ea8630bf6
#
_entry.id   4f7ec942748d50ee28af050ea8630bf6
#
_cell.length_a   1.000
_cell.length_b   1.000
_cell.length_c   1.000
_cell.angle_alpha   90.00
_cell.angle_beta   90.00
_cell.angle_gamma   90.00
#
_symmetry.space_group_name_H-M   'P 1'
#
loop_
_entity.id
_entity.type
_entity.pdbx_description
1 polymer ?
#
loop_
_entity_poly.entity_id
_entity_poly.type
_entity_poly.pdbx_seq_one_letter_code
_entity_poly.pdbx_strand_id
1 'polypeptide(L)'
;MDKNTITGLVLIAILLVGFSFLSRPSQEQLEAQQRYYDSIAQVQQREADLKAKAEAALANESGAEASVDSTALFFDARQGTNSQVTIQNNLAEITVDTKGGRIASATLKEYMGQDKTTPVTLFSGNDASMNFLFYNKKETIQTEDYYFTAVNRTDSTVTMRLSADSNSYIDFTYSMHNDTYLIDFTIQAVNMEGKLAATNNYVDIEWSQRARQIEKGYTYENRLAELTYKIAGEGTDYLSANKNDEKEVPERLDWIAFKNQFFSSVFLADADFEKTKLSSKMETQGSGYIKDYSAEMSTKFDPAGKEPTQLFFYFGPNHYKTLTALDKGRDEKWELNRLVYLGWPLIRWINKWFTINIFDWLSSWGLSMGIVLLLMTLIVKAVVFPATWKTYISSAKMRVLKPKIDEIGKKYPKQEDAMKKQQEVMGLYSQYGVSPMGGCLPMLIQFPILMALFMFVPSAIELRQQSFLWADDLSTYDAFINFPFHI
;
A
#
# COMPACT_ATOMS: atom_id res chain seq x y z
N MET A 1 -25.52 -38.65 15.72
CA MET A 1 -25.95 -37.25 15.46
C MET A 1 -27.47 -37.21 15.69
N ASP A 2 -27.89 -36.28 16.56
CA ASP A 2 -29.31 -36.07 16.84
C ASP A 2 -30.08 -35.59 15.60
N LYS A 3 -31.33 -36.06 15.45
CA LYS A 3 -32.19 -35.63 14.33
C LYS A 3 -32.27 -34.12 14.17
N ASN A 4 -32.19 -33.37 15.28
CA ASN A 4 -32.20 -31.92 15.29
C ASN A 4 -30.90 -31.31 14.69
N THR A 5 -29.75 -31.96 14.85
CA THR A 5 -28.48 -31.52 14.28
C THR A 5 -28.45 -31.73 12.76
N ILE A 6 -29.01 -32.85 12.30
CA ILE A 6 -29.16 -33.13 10.86
C ILE A 6 -30.12 -32.13 10.21
N THR A 7 -31.27 -31.87 10.86
CA THR A 7 -32.25 -30.87 10.38
C THR A 7 -31.65 -29.46 10.33
N GLY A 8 -30.81 -29.08 11.31
CA GLY A 8 -30.08 -27.80 11.32
C GLY A 8 -29.07 -27.68 10.19
N LEU A 9 -28.30 -28.75 9.91
CA LEU A 9 -27.35 -28.80 8.80
C LEU A 9 -28.04 -28.72 7.42
N VAL A 10 -29.16 -29.42 7.26
CA VAL A 10 -29.97 -29.37 6.03
C VAL A 10 -30.57 -28.00 5.82
N LEU A 11 -31.06 -27.34 6.88
CA LEU A 11 -31.59 -25.97 6.81
C LEU A 11 -30.48 -24.94 6.44
N ILE A 12 -29.29 -25.10 6.99
CA ILE A 12 -28.15 -24.25 6.63
C ILE A 12 -27.74 -24.47 5.17
N ALA A 13 -27.70 -25.71 4.71
CA ALA A 13 -27.42 -26.04 3.31
C ALA A 13 -28.48 -25.47 2.35
N ILE A 14 -29.77 -25.55 2.70
CA ILE A 14 -30.86 -24.96 1.91
C ILE A 14 -30.75 -23.43 1.90
N LEU A 15 -30.41 -22.79 3.03
CA LEU A 15 -30.19 -21.34 3.10
C LEU A 15 -29.00 -20.90 2.26
N LEU A 16 -27.87 -21.63 2.27
CA LEU A 16 -26.72 -21.33 1.46
C LEU A 16 -27.00 -21.49 -0.04
N VAL A 17 -27.70 -22.55 -0.43
CA VAL A 17 -28.12 -22.76 -1.83
C VAL A 17 -29.16 -21.70 -2.24
N GLY A 18 -30.13 -21.39 -1.38
CA GLY A 18 -31.11 -20.32 -1.63
C GLY A 18 -30.45 -18.94 -1.76
N PHE A 19 -29.50 -18.62 -0.90
CA PHE A 19 -28.71 -17.39 -0.98
C PHE A 19 -27.88 -17.32 -2.25
N SER A 20 -27.24 -18.43 -2.65
CA SER A 20 -26.49 -18.52 -3.92
C SER A 20 -27.37 -18.30 -5.15
N PHE A 21 -28.64 -18.74 -5.11
CA PHE A 21 -29.61 -18.51 -6.18
C PHE A 21 -30.11 -17.05 -6.23
N LEU A 22 -30.37 -16.46 -5.05
CA LEU A 22 -30.81 -15.06 -4.93
C LEU A 22 -29.69 -14.04 -5.22
N SER A 23 -28.41 -14.44 -5.02
CA SER A 23 -27.25 -13.58 -5.25
C SER A 23 -26.70 -13.67 -6.67
N ARG A 24 -27.37 -14.40 -7.59
CA ARG A 24 -26.98 -14.38 -9.00
C ARG A 24 -27.23 -12.97 -9.57
N PRO A 25 -26.23 -12.36 -10.20
CA PRO A 25 -26.44 -11.06 -10.85
C PRO A 25 -27.54 -11.21 -11.90
N SER A 26 -28.44 -10.26 -11.94
CA SER A 26 -29.50 -10.22 -12.96
C SER A 26 -28.88 -10.08 -14.36
N GLN A 27 -29.56 -10.54 -15.41
CA GLN A 27 -29.08 -10.35 -16.78
C GLN A 27 -28.82 -8.87 -17.08
N GLU A 28 -29.62 -7.98 -16.51
CA GLU A 28 -29.45 -6.53 -16.62
C GLU A 28 -28.14 -6.01 -15.96
N GLN A 29 -27.71 -6.62 -14.84
CA GLN A 29 -26.42 -6.33 -14.22
C GLN A 29 -25.24 -6.86 -15.04
N LEU A 30 -25.37 -8.03 -15.64
CA LEU A 30 -24.36 -8.60 -16.55
C LEU A 30 -24.24 -7.77 -17.83
N GLU A 31 -25.34 -7.34 -18.41
CA GLU A 31 -25.33 -6.44 -19.58
C GLU A 31 -24.81 -5.04 -19.25
N ALA A 32 -25.11 -4.52 -18.05
CA ALA A 32 -24.54 -3.25 -17.57
C ALA A 32 -23.02 -3.38 -17.36
N GLN A 33 -22.57 -4.52 -16.85
CA GLN A 33 -21.15 -4.82 -16.67
C GLN A 33 -20.46 -4.99 -18.03
N GLN A 34 -21.06 -5.66 -18.98
CA GLN A 34 -20.54 -5.77 -20.35
C GLN A 34 -20.48 -4.41 -21.04
N ARG A 35 -21.53 -3.60 -20.98
CA ARG A 35 -21.54 -2.22 -21.51
C ARG A 35 -20.46 -1.34 -20.86
N TYR A 36 -20.19 -1.53 -19.57
CA TYR A 36 -19.10 -0.85 -18.88
C TYR A 36 -17.73 -1.27 -19.41
N TYR A 37 -17.48 -2.58 -19.59
CA TYR A 37 -16.24 -3.07 -20.20
C TYR A 37 -16.07 -2.65 -21.66
N ASP A 38 -17.14 -2.69 -22.45
CA ASP A 38 -17.12 -2.23 -23.84
C ASP A 38 -16.84 -0.73 -23.93
N SER A 39 -17.39 0.07 -23.01
CA SER A 39 -17.10 1.51 -22.94
C SER A 39 -15.64 1.80 -22.58
N ILE A 40 -15.05 1.03 -21.65
CA ILE A 40 -13.62 1.13 -21.30
C ILE A 40 -12.76 0.72 -22.50
N ALA A 41 -13.08 -0.38 -23.17
CA ALA A 41 -12.34 -0.81 -24.35
C ALA A 41 -12.39 0.24 -25.47
N GLN A 42 -13.54 0.89 -25.68
CA GLN A 42 -13.68 1.99 -26.65
C GLN A 42 -12.88 3.24 -26.25
N VAL A 43 -12.84 3.57 -24.94
CA VAL A 43 -12.03 4.70 -24.45
C VAL A 43 -10.55 4.41 -24.63
N GLN A 44 -10.09 3.20 -24.26
CA GLN A 44 -8.71 2.79 -24.45
C GLN A 44 -8.29 2.76 -25.93
N GLN A 45 -9.18 2.31 -26.82
CA GLN A 45 -8.94 2.32 -28.25
C GLN A 45 -8.88 3.75 -28.81
N ARG A 46 -9.73 4.66 -28.30
CA ARG A 46 -9.69 6.08 -28.64
C ARG A 46 -8.43 6.77 -28.12
N GLU A 47 -7.98 6.45 -26.89
CA GLU A 47 -6.72 6.95 -26.33
C GLU A 47 -5.50 6.43 -27.11
N ALA A 48 -5.50 5.13 -27.48
CA ALA A 48 -4.48 4.56 -28.36
C ALA A 48 -4.45 5.23 -29.74
N ASP A 49 -5.62 5.47 -30.35
CA ASP A 49 -5.73 6.17 -31.63
C ASP A 49 -5.31 7.65 -31.53
N LEU A 50 -5.63 8.32 -30.40
CA LEU A 50 -5.19 9.68 -30.13
C LEU A 50 -3.67 9.74 -29.90
N LYS A 51 -3.12 8.78 -29.19
CA LYS A 51 -1.69 8.65 -28.95
C LYS A 51 -0.93 8.33 -30.25
N ALA A 52 -1.44 7.41 -31.06
CA ALA A 52 -0.89 7.12 -32.39
C ALA A 52 -0.97 8.32 -33.34
N LYS A 53 -2.06 9.11 -33.28
CA LYS A 53 -2.19 10.37 -34.05
C LYS A 53 -1.26 11.46 -33.52
N ALA A 54 -1.06 11.56 -32.21
CA ALA A 54 -0.11 12.49 -31.62
C ALA A 54 1.34 12.11 -31.97
N GLU A 55 1.68 10.82 -31.91
CA GLU A 55 2.97 10.31 -32.34
C GLU A 55 3.21 10.49 -33.85
N ALA A 56 2.18 10.30 -34.67
CA ALA A 56 2.25 10.56 -36.11
C ALA A 56 2.33 12.06 -36.43
N ALA A 57 1.71 12.93 -35.62
CA ALA A 57 1.83 14.38 -35.75
C ALA A 57 3.24 14.84 -35.33
N LEU A 58 3.77 14.32 -34.22
CA LEU A 58 5.16 14.54 -33.79
C LEU A 58 6.18 14.03 -34.81
N ALA A 59 5.93 12.86 -35.42
CA ALA A 59 6.78 12.32 -36.50
C ALA A 59 6.73 13.19 -37.78
N ASN A 60 5.58 13.84 -38.06
CA ASN A 60 5.47 14.77 -39.19
C ASN A 60 6.09 16.16 -38.89
N GLU A 61 6.07 16.60 -37.62
CA GLU A 61 6.77 17.83 -37.19
C GLU A 61 8.28 17.64 -37.08
N SER A 62 8.78 16.41 -36.82
CA SER A 62 10.22 16.10 -36.81
C SER A 62 10.88 16.15 -38.19
N GLY A 63 10.11 16.37 -39.27
CA GLY A 63 10.63 16.65 -40.61
C GLY A 63 10.99 18.12 -40.89
N ALA A 64 10.62 19.04 -40.01
CA ALA A 64 11.12 20.40 -39.97
C ALA A 64 12.34 20.41 -39.04
N GLU A 65 13.55 20.45 -39.59
CA GLU A 65 14.78 20.81 -38.86
C GLU A 65 14.51 22.16 -38.14
N ALA A 66 13.98 22.09 -36.91
CA ALA A 66 14.06 23.20 -36.00
C ALA A 66 15.55 23.45 -35.82
N SER A 67 16.04 24.59 -36.27
CA SER A 67 17.41 25.05 -36.07
C SER A 67 17.67 24.95 -34.56
N VAL A 68 18.39 23.88 -34.15
CA VAL A 68 18.65 23.59 -32.75
C VAL A 68 19.53 24.74 -32.27
N ASP A 69 18.95 25.57 -31.38
CA ASP A 69 19.68 26.74 -30.83
C ASP A 69 20.85 26.22 -30.02
N SER A 70 22.03 26.28 -30.61
CA SER A 70 23.32 25.86 -29.97
C SER A 70 23.63 26.69 -28.70
N THR A 71 22.86 27.75 -28.43
CA THR A 71 22.99 28.59 -27.24
C THR A 71 22.02 28.16 -26.10
N ALA A 72 21.23 27.10 -26.33
CA ALA A 72 20.34 26.56 -25.31
C ALA A 72 21.12 26.03 -24.10
N LEU A 73 20.56 26.23 -22.90
CA LEU A 73 21.18 25.70 -21.69
C LEU A 73 21.18 24.15 -21.76
N PHE A 74 22.30 23.52 -21.42
CA PHE A 74 22.52 22.07 -21.52
C PHE A 74 22.48 21.50 -22.95
N PHE A 75 22.80 22.31 -23.97
CA PHE A 75 22.77 21.88 -25.37
C PHE A 75 23.52 20.58 -25.61
N ASP A 76 24.75 20.46 -25.09
CA ASP A 76 25.62 19.28 -25.28
C ASP A 76 25.02 18.02 -24.59
N ALA A 77 24.26 18.20 -23.53
CA ALA A 77 23.64 17.11 -22.80
C ALA A 77 22.36 16.57 -23.48
N ARG A 78 21.85 17.20 -24.55
CA ARG A 78 20.70 16.68 -25.32
C ARG A 78 21.10 15.47 -26.19
N GLN A 79 22.40 15.32 -26.48
CA GLN A 79 22.90 14.20 -27.27
C GLN A 79 23.70 13.25 -26.40
N GLY A 80 23.42 11.96 -26.50
CA GLY A 80 24.13 10.95 -25.75
C GLY A 80 23.56 9.54 -25.95
N THR A 81 24.16 8.59 -25.28
CA THR A 81 23.65 7.21 -25.21
C THR A 81 23.28 6.91 -23.78
N ASN A 82 22.08 6.39 -23.58
CA ASN A 82 21.66 5.97 -22.24
C ASN A 82 22.55 4.81 -21.77
N SER A 83 23.13 4.95 -20.60
CA SER A 83 23.85 3.90 -19.89
C SER A 83 23.32 3.80 -18.48
N GLN A 84 23.57 2.66 -17.85
CA GLN A 84 23.07 2.37 -16.51
C GLN A 84 24.22 2.28 -15.53
N VAL A 85 24.01 2.86 -14.35
CA VAL A 85 24.93 2.76 -13.21
C VAL A 85 24.20 2.11 -12.06
N THR A 86 24.76 1.02 -11.56
CA THR A 86 24.19 0.30 -10.42
C THR A 86 24.91 0.68 -9.14
N ILE A 87 24.15 1.00 -8.11
CA ILE A 87 24.58 1.14 -6.73
C ILE A 87 23.84 0.13 -5.87
N GLN A 88 24.45 -0.34 -4.81
CA GLN A 88 23.86 -1.39 -3.96
C GLN A 88 24.34 -1.34 -2.53
N ASN A 89 23.57 -1.96 -1.67
CA ASN A 89 23.97 -2.32 -0.32
C ASN A 89 23.65 -3.82 -0.06
N ASN A 90 23.68 -4.25 1.18
CA ASN A 90 23.34 -5.63 1.56
C ASN A 90 21.85 -5.99 1.33
N LEU A 91 20.92 -5.02 1.27
CA LEU A 91 19.48 -5.23 1.20
C LEU A 91 18.87 -4.99 -0.18
N ALA A 92 19.41 -4.05 -0.95
CA ALA A 92 18.83 -3.62 -2.22
C ALA A 92 19.88 -3.31 -3.28
N GLU A 93 19.45 -3.37 -4.53
CA GLU A 93 20.19 -2.95 -5.71
C GLU A 93 19.34 -1.94 -6.49
N ILE A 94 19.94 -0.79 -6.82
CA ILE A 94 19.29 0.32 -7.51
C ILE A 94 20.09 0.62 -8.77
N THR A 95 19.40 0.72 -9.91
CA THR A 95 20.00 1.11 -11.17
C THR A 95 19.54 2.53 -11.52
N VAL A 96 20.48 3.39 -11.87
CA VAL A 96 20.25 4.78 -12.27
C VAL A 96 20.59 4.92 -13.75
N ASP A 97 19.65 5.46 -14.54
CA ASP A 97 19.85 5.78 -15.96
C ASP A 97 20.62 7.10 -16.11
N THR A 98 21.53 7.16 -17.06
CA THR A 98 22.15 8.44 -17.47
C THR A 98 21.15 9.34 -18.17
N LYS A 99 20.17 8.80 -18.91
CA LYS A 99 19.08 9.59 -19.47
C LYS A 99 18.10 9.98 -18.36
N GLY A 100 17.95 11.27 -18.12
CA GLY A 100 17.12 11.83 -17.06
C GLY A 100 17.78 11.82 -15.68
N GLY A 101 18.91 11.12 -15.49
CA GLY A 101 19.56 10.98 -14.19
C GLY A 101 18.70 10.24 -13.13
N ARG A 102 17.69 9.48 -13.56
CA ARG A 102 16.63 8.88 -12.75
C ARG A 102 16.90 7.46 -12.30
N ILE A 103 16.27 7.03 -11.23
CA ILE A 103 16.25 5.62 -10.84
C ILE A 103 15.42 4.83 -11.85
N ALA A 104 16.05 3.83 -12.50
CA ALA A 104 15.45 2.99 -13.53
C ALA A 104 14.96 1.63 -13.01
N SER A 105 15.56 1.11 -11.93
CA SER A 105 15.09 -0.12 -11.28
C SER A 105 15.41 -0.14 -9.80
N ALA A 106 14.59 -0.88 -9.03
CA ALA A 106 14.79 -1.15 -7.61
C ALA A 106 14.50 -2.63 -7.34
N THR A 107 15.51 -3.37 -6.90
CA THR A 107 15.46 -4.81 -6.61
C THR A 107 15.83 -5.07 -5.14
N LEU A 108 15.01 -5.87 -4.46
CA LEU A 108 15.17 -6.21 -3.05
C LEU A 108 15.81 -7.60 -2.93
N LYS A 109 17.01 -7.68 -2.36
CA LYS A 109 17.83 -8.91 -2.35
C LYS A 109 17.30 -10.00 -1.43
N GLU A 110 16.62 -9.62 -0.34
CA GLU A 110 16.14 -10.56 0.69
C GLU A 110 14.76 -11.15 0.41
N TYR A 111 14.02 -10.59 -0.56
CA TYR A 111 12.66 -11.01 -0.86
C TYR A 111 12.57 -11.63 -2.26
N MET A 112 11.98 -12.82 -2.34
CA MET A 112 11.81 -13.52 -3.61
C MET A 112 10.43 -13.24 -4.21
N GLY A 113 10.34 -13.24 -5.53
CA GLY A 113 9.09 -13.12 -6.28
C GLY A 113 8.19 -14.36 -6.14
N GLN A 114 7.10 -14.41 -6.91
CA GLN A 114 6.16 -15.55 -6.89
C GLN A 114 6.82 -16.88 -7.26
N ASP A 115 7.86 -16.85 -8.07
CA ASP A 115 8.65 -18.02 -8.49
C ASP A 115 9.58 -18.57 -7.40
N LYS A 116 9.68 -17.86 -6.26
CA LYS A 116 10.56 -18.17 -5.11
C LYS A 116 12.05 -18.27 -5.45
N THR A 117 12.45 -17.77 -6.62
CA THR A 117 13.83 -17.86 -7.13
C THR A 117 14.40 -16.52 -7.56
N THR A 118 13.58 -15.64 -8.11
CA THR A 118 13.99 -14.31 -8.57
C THR A 118 13.76 -13.26 -7.49
N PRO A 119 14.70 -12.38 -7.18
CA PRO A 119 14.48 -11.28 -6.24
C PRO A 119 13.34 -10.37 -6.66
N VAL A 120 12.60 -9.84 -5.68
CA VAL A 120 11.52 -8.88 -5.93
C VAL A 120 12.09 -7.62 -6.56
N THR A 121 11.63 -7.30 -7.76
CA THR A 121 11.92 -6.03 -8.44
C THR A 121 10.64 -5.20 -8.46
N LEU A 122 10.65 -4.07 -7.75
CA LEU A 122 9.48 -3.19 -7.61
C LEU A 122 9.10 -2.55 -8.93
N PHE A 123 10.09 -2.14 -9.71
CA PHE A 123 9.94 -1.61 -11.06
C PHE A 123 11.27 -1.75 -11.81
N SER A 124 11.22 -1.76 -13.14
CA SER A 124 12.40 -1.70 -13.99
C SER A 124 12.09 -1.11 -15.37
N GLY A 125 13.07 -0.45 -15.98
CA GLY A 125 12.95 0.13 -17.32
C GLY A 125 11.88 1.21 -17.41
N ASN A 126 10.84 0.95 -18.18
CA ASN A 126 9.74 1.90 -18.42
C ASN A 126 8.57 1.77 -17.43
N ASP A 127 8.67 0.92 -16.41
CA ASP A 127 7.62 0.81 -15.40
C ASP A 127 7.53 2.06 -14.51
N ALA A 128 8.62 2.80 -14.38
CA ALA A 128 8.65 4.04 -13.62
C ALA A 128 9.26 5.17 -14.43
N SER A 129 8.79 6.38 -14.21
CA SER A 129 9.37 7.61 -14.75
C SER A 129 9.50 8.63 -13.63
N MET A 130 10.58 9.41 -13.71
CA MET A 130 10.79 10.56 -12.86
C MET A 130 11.44 11.68 -13.66
N ASN A 131 10.81 12.83 -13.66
CA ASN A 131 11.22 13.99 -14.42
C ASN A 131 11.27 15.20 -13.47
N PHE A 132 12.37 15.95 -13.52
CA PHE A 132 12.54 17.19 -12.78
C PHE A 132 12.50 18.35 -13.73
N LEU A 133 11.66 19.35 -13.47
CA LEU A 133 11.46 20.49 -14.31
C LEU A 133 12.15 21.71 -13.69
N PHE A 134 13.19 22.17 -14.34
CA PHE A 134 13.86 23.41 -14.01
C PHE A 134 13.47 24.50 -15.01
N TYR A 135 13.52 25.75 -14.58
CA TYR A 135 13.08 26.87 -15.39
C TYR A 135 14.23 27.83 -15.63
N ASN A 136 14.40 28.23 -16.89
CA ASN A 136 15.21 29.38 -17.22
C ASN A 136 14.29 30.49 -17.84
N LYS A 137 14.86 31.60 -18.32
CA LYS A 137 14.08 32.70 -18.88
C LYS A 137 13.43 32.38 -20.24
N LYS A 138 13.87 31.31 -20.92
CA LYS A 138 13.50 31.00 -22.29
C LYS A 138 12.72 29.71 -22.42
N GLU A 139 13.01 28.70 -21.61
CA GLU A 139 12.49 27.35 -21.76
C GLU A 139 12.32 26.63 -20.40
N THR A 140 11.47 25.61 -20.39
CA THR A 140 11.38 24.62 -19.31
C THR A 140 12.36 23.48 -19.65
N ILE A 141 13.23 23.17 -18.70
CA ILE A 141 14.24 22.14 -18.81
C ILE A 141 13.68 20.89 -18.14
N GLN A 142 13.36 19.87 -18.94
CA GLN A 142 12.84 18.59 -18.50
C GLN A 142 14.00 17.61 -18.46
N THR A 143 14.34 17.06 -17.29
CA THR A 143 15.54 16.21 -17.16
C THR A 143 15.49 14.96 -18.01
N GLU A 144 14.30 14.44 -18.34
CA GLU A 144 14.13 13.26 -19.20
C GLU A 144 14.66 13.47 -20.64
N ASP A 145 14.85 14.71 -21.10
CA ASP A 145 15.37 15.04 -22.40
C ASP A 145 16.91 15.03 -22.46
N TYR A 146 17.57 14.97 -21.30
CA TYR A 146 19.02 15.16 -21.19
C TYR A 146 19.76 13.93 -20.70
N TYR A 147 21.03 13.83 -21.11
CA TYR A 147 21.95 12.79 -20.69
C TYR A 147 22.91 13.32 -19.62
N PHE A 148 22.87 12.72 -18.47
CA PHE A 148 23.73 12.98 -17.33
C PHE A 148 25.04 12.18 -17.47
N THR A 149 26.11 12.70 -16.89
CA THR A 149 27.38 11.99 -16.76
C THR A 149 27.52 11.47 -15.32
N ALA A 150 27.81 10.19 -15.19
CA ALA A 150 28.08 9.60 -13.87
C ALA A 150 29.48 10.02 -13.40
N VAL A 151 29.52 10.67 -12.23
CA VAL A 151 30.76 11.09 -11.56
C VAL A 151 30.76 10.56 -10.13
N ASN A 152 31.91 10.52 -9.45
CA ASN A 152 32.04 10.12 -8.04
C ASN A 152 31.35 8.79 -7.72
N ARG A 153 31.53 7.78 -8.57
CA ARG A 153 30.92 6.48 -8.43
C ARG A 153 31.64 5.61 -7.41
N THR A 154 30.87 5.02 -6.47
CA THR A 154 31.28 3.91 -5.60
C THR A 154 30.27 2.78 -5.71
N ASP A 155 30.39 1.72 -4.92
CA ASP A 155 29.40 0.62 -4.89
C ASP A 155 28.05 1.09 -4.34
N SER A 156 28.02 2.08 -3.44
CA SER A 156 26.82 2.56 -2.75
C SER A 156 26.42 4.01 -3.07
N THR A 157 27.23 4.73 -3.87
CA THR A 157 26.98 6.14 -4.17
C THR A 157 27.28 6.43 -5.63
N VAL A 158 26.45 7.27 -6.24
CA VAL A 158 26.70 7.84 -7.57
C VAL A 158 26.18 9.27 -7.64
N THR A 159 26.96 10.14 -8.28
CA THR A 159 26.52 11.48 -8.65
C THR A 159 26.30 11.51 -10.16
N MET A 160 25.08 11.86 -10.57
CA MET A 160 24.69 12.09 -11.95
C MET A 160 24.74 13.58 -12.21
N ARG A 161 25.63 14.02 -13.12
CA ARG A 161 25.87 15.43 -13.42
C ARG A 161 25.24 15.85 -14.73
N LEU A 162 24.42 16.89 -14.68
CA LEU A 162 23.91 17.59 -15.85
C LEU A 162 24.73 18.89 -16.04
N SER A 163 25.64 18.88 -17.02
CA SER A 163 26.58 19.97 -17.26
C SER A 163 26.02 20.99 -18.22
N ALA A 164 25.99 22.28 -17.82
CA ALA A 164 25.72 23.39 -18.72
C ALA A 164 27.03 23.88 -19.42
N ASP A 165 28.15 23.80 -18.70
CA ASP A 165 29.50 24.03 -19.16
C ASP A 165 30.50 23.37 -18.19
N SER A 166 31.79 23.61 -18.35
CA SER A 166 32.86 23.00 -17.54
C SER A 166 32.77 23.35 -16.03
N ASN A 167 32.13 24.44 -15.68
CA ASN A 167 32.07 24.96 -14.30
C ASN A 167 30.67 25.08 -13.73
N SER A 168 29.64 24.91 -14.56
CA SER A 168 28.22 25.10 -14.17
C SER A 168 27.43 23.84 -14.46
N TYR A 169 26.79 23.30 -13.44
CA TYR A 169 26.09 22.03 -13.54
C TYR A 169 25.05 21.84 -12.44
N ILE A 170 24.20 20.85 -12.61
CA ILE A 170 23.31 20.32 -11.59
C ILE A 170 23.71 18.88 -11.29
N ASP A 171 23.95 18.56 -10.03
CA ASP A 171 24.28 17.23 -9.54
C ASP A 171 23.10 16.57 -8.86
N PHE A 172 22.80 15.34 -9.23
CA PHE A 172 21.88 14.41 -8.60
C PHE A 172 22.72 13.33 -7.91
N THR A 173 22.81 13.37 -6.59
CA THR A 173 23.60 12.42 -5.81
C THR A 173 22.70 11.42 -5.11
N TYR A 174 22.90 10.15 -5.41
CA TYR A 174 22.22 9.02 -4.77
C TYR A 174 23.20 8.30 -3.85
N SER A 175 22.82 8.05 -2.60
CA SER A 175 23.66 7.36 -1.63
C SER A 175 22.85 6.33 -0.84
N MET A 176 23.35 5.11 -0.75
CA MET A 176 22.77 4.00 -0.01
C MET A 176 23.65 3.68 1.21
N HIS A 177 23.01 3.52 2.36
CA HIS A 177 23.67 3.06 3.58
C HIS A 177 23.40 1.57 3.83
N ASN A 178 24.29 0.89 4.52
CA ASN A 178 24.08 -0.49 4.90
C ASN A 178 22.88 -0.62 5.88
N ASP A 179 22.25 -1.77 5.86
CA ASP A 179 21.15 -2.15 6.78
C ASP A 179 19.91 -1.25 6.70
N THR A 180 19.72 -0.53 5.59
CA THR A 180 18.53 0.29 5.34
C THR A 180 18.08 0.22 3.88
N TYR A 181 16.78 0.35 3.67
CA TYR A 181 16.15 0.51 2.37
C TYR A 181 15.97 1.98 1.96
N LEU A 182 16.48 2.90 2.81
CA LEU A 182 16.44 4.34 2.54
C LEU A 182 17.63 4.72 1.65
N ILE A 183 17.37 5.60 0.69
CA ILE A 183 18.34 6.16 -0.24
C ILE A 183 18.31 7.66 -0.07
N ASP A 184 19.42 8.23 0.29
CA ASP A 184 19.58 9.69 0.30
C ASP A 184 19.67 10.18 -1.14
N PHE A 185 18.91 11.19 -1.48
CA PHE A 185 18.92 11.83 -2.78
C PHE A 185 19.07 13.33 -2.61
N THR A 186 20.11 13.89 -3.21
CA THR A 186 20.44 15.31 -3.09
C THR A 186 20.50 15.94 -4.47
N ILE A 187 19.82 17.07 -4.64
CA ILE A 187 19.94 17.92 -5.83
C ILE A 187 20.76 19.16 -5.45
N GLN A 188 21.90 19.37 -6.16
CA GLN A 188 22.81 20.49 -5.92
C GLN A 188 23.08 21.24 -7.20
N ALA A 189 22.74 22.53 -7.25
CA ALA A 189 23.18 23.43 -8.31
C ALA A 189 24.60 23.93 -8.01
N VAL A 190 25.43 24.07 -9.03
CA VAL A 190 26.77 24.66 -8.91
C VAL A 190 26.95 25.70 -10.00
N ASN A 191 27.23 26.93 -9.63
CA ASN A 191 27.41 28.08 -10.54
C ASN A 191 26.26 28.27 -11.55
N MET A 192 25.02 27.96 -11.14
CA MET A 192 23.83 28.08 -11.97
C MET A 192 23.10 29.42 -11.79
N GLU A 193 23.59 30.28 -10.90
CA GLU A 193 23.04 31.61 -10.68
C GLU A 193 23.01 32.42 -11.99
N GLY A 194 21.86 33.01 -12.31
CA GLY A 194 21.63 33.76 -13.54
C GLY A 194 21.41 32.90 -14.81
N LYS A 195 21.71 31.60 -14.79
CA LYS A 195 21.39 30.64 -15.86
C LYS A 195 20.01 30.05 -15.68
N LEU A 196 19.63 29.72 -14.44
CA LEU A 196 18.27 29.38 -14.07
C LEU A 196 17.48 30.63 -13.66
N ALA A 197 16.17 30.56 -13.65
CA ALA A 197 15.30 31.67 -13.27
C ALA A 197 15.43 31.95 -11.77
N ALA A 198 16.00 33.11 -11.40
CA ALA A 198 16.22 33.50 -10.00
C ALA A 198 14.94 33.63 -9.16
N THR A 199 13.78 33.77 -9.80
CA THR A 199 12.48 33.87 -9.15
C THR A 199 11.86 32.50 -8.84
N ASN A 200 12.49 31.41 -9.30
CA ASN A 200 11.97 30.07 -9.16
C ASN A 200 12.77 29.28 -8.14
N ASN A 201 12.40 29.44 -6.86
CA ASN A 201 13.02 28.71 -5.75
C ASN A 201 12.40 27.31 -5.54
N TYR A 202 11.82 26.75 -6.59
CA TYR A 202 11.19 25.43 -6.61
C TYR A 202 11.63 24.63 -7.83
N VAL A 203 11.67 23.33 -7.67
CA VAL A 203 11.75 22.36 -8.77
C VAL A 203 10.42 21.61 -8.79
N ASP A 204 9.80 21.54 -9.97
CA ASP A 204 8.64 20.71 -10.17
C ASP A 204 9.07 19.28 -10.52
N ILE A 205 8.32 18.30 -10.03
CA ILE A 205 8.67 16.89 -10.11
C ILE A 205 7.45 16.12 -10.60
N GLU A 206 7.66 15.31 -11.62
CA GLU A 206 6.69 14.35 -12.13
C GLU A 206 7.21 12.94 -11.83
N TRP A 207 6.46 12.17 -11.05
CA TRP A 207 6.80 10.80 -10.67
C TRP A 207 5.67 9.86 -11.00
N SER A 208 5.96 8.80 -11.75
CA SER A 208 4.99 7.76 -12.06
C SER A 208 5.59 6.37 -11.92
N GLN A 209 4.74 5.40 -11.61
CA GLN A 209 5.13 4.00 -11.52
C GLN A 209 3.93 3.09 -11.79
N ARG A 210 4.10 2.19 -12.76
CA ARG A 210 3.23 1.03 -12.91
C ARG A 210 3.64 -0.02 -11.89
N ALA A 211 2.82 -0.22 -10.87
CA ALA A 211 3.09 -1.16 -9.79
C ALA A 211 2.91 -2.60 -10.29
N ARG A 212 3.97 -3.40 -10.26
CA ARG A 212 3.96 -4.80 -10.66
C ARG A 212 3.11 -5.64 -9.73
N GLN A 213 2.45 -6.66 -10.28
CA GLN A 213 1.83 -7.71 -9.46
C GLN A 213 2.94 -8.59 -8.87
N ILE A 214 3.17 -8.47 -7.57
CA ILE A 214 4.22 -9.20 -6.84
C ILE A 214 3.64 -10.46 -6.18
N GLU A 215 2.36 -10.45 -5.78
CA GLU A 215 1.72 -11.55 -5.07
C GLU A 215 0.79 -12.38 -5.97
N LYS A 216 0.51 -13.62 -5.57
CA LYS A 216 -0.23 -14.61 -6.35
C LYS A 216 -1.68 -14.22 -6.64
N GLY A 217 -2.32 -13.37 -5.92
CA GLY A 217 -3.74 -13.05 -6.09
C GLY A 217 -3.98 -11.62 -6.51
N TYR A 218 -4.16 -11.34 -7.82
CA TYR A 218 -4.43 -9.99 -8.32
C TYR A 218 -5.50 -9.23 -7.51
N THR A 219 -6.69 -9.82 -7.34
CA THR A 219 -7.82 -9.16 -6.65
C THR A 219 -7.48 -8.80 -5.21
N TYR A 220 -6.73 -9.66 -4.52
CA TYR A 220 -6.37 -9.45 -3.13
C TYR A 220 -5.28 -8.40 -3.00
N GLU A 221 -4.20 -8.51 -3.78
CA GLU A 221 -3.11 -7.53 -3.80
C GLU A 221 -3.61 -6.16 -4.25
N ASN A 222 -4.43 -6.09 -5.31
CA ASN A 222 -5.01 -4.85 -5.82
C ASN A 222 -5.87 -4.11 -4.76
N ARG A 223 -6.58 -4.83 -3.90
CA ARG A 223 -7.37 -4.24 -2.80
C ARG A 223 -6.50 -3.60 -1.72
N LEU A 224 -5.27 -4.08 -1.55
CA LEU A 224 -4.32 -3.59 -0.55
C LEU A 224 -3.31 -2.59 -1.14
N ALA A 225 -3.29 -2.44 -2.47
CA ALA A 225 -2.45 -1.50 -3.19
C ALA A 225 -3.12 -0.13 -3.30
N GLU A 226 -2.49 0.89 -2.73
CA GLU A 226 -3.03 2.25 -2.66
C GLU A 226 -1.92 3.30 -2.73
N LEU A 227 -2.24 4.46 -3.29
CA LEU A 227 -1.38 5.63 -3.17
C LEU A 227 -1.66 6.28 -1.83
N THR A 228 -0.67 6.28 -0.95
CA THR A 228 -0.76 6.85 0.40
C THR A 228 0.17 8.05 0.51
N TYR A 229 -0.22 9.07 1.26
CA TYR A 229 0.60 10.25 1.47
C TYR A 229 0.45 10.75 2.92
N LYS A 230 1.42 11.51 3.40
CA LYS A 230 1.40 12.13 4.73
C LYS A 230 1.36 13.64 4.60
N ILE A 231 0.37 14.24 5.24
CA ILE A 231 0.25 15.70 5.38
C ILE A 231 1.20 16.15 6.48
N ALA A 232 2.00 17.17 6.19
CA ALA A 232 2.98 17.74 7.13
C ALA A 232 2.30 18.21 8.43
N GLY A 233 2.80 17.74 9.56
CA GLY A 233 2.23 18.04 10.87
C GLY A 233 0.91 17.33 11.20
N GLU A 234 0.37 16.51 10.28
CA GLU A 234 -0.91 15.80 10.46
C GLU A 234 -0.75 14.27 10.32
N GLY A 235 -1.78 13.62 9.83
CA GLY A 235 -1.82 12.19 9.60
C GLY A 235 -1.58 11.79 8.14
N THR A 236 -1.75 10.50 7.88
CA THR A 236 -1.74 9.94 6.53
C THR A 236 -3.15 9.88 5.95
N ASP A 237 -3.25 10.10 4.63
CA ASP A 237 -4.45 9.89 3.84
C ASP A 237 -4.09 9.09 2.58
N TYR A 238 -5.07 8.63 1.81
CA TYR A 238 -4.84 7.75 0.67
C TYR A 238 -5.89 7.95 -0.43
N LEU A 239 -5.54 7.56 -1.65
CA LEU A 239 -6.47 7.42 -2.76
C LEU A 239 -7.10 6.02 -2.73
N SER A 240 -8.35 5.93 -3.15
CA SER A 240 -9.11 4.67 -3.09
C SER A 240 -8.43 3.54 -3.86
N ALA A 241 -8.22 2.40 -3.19
CA ALA A 241 -7.67 1.20 -3.83
C ALA A 241 -8.64 0.53 -4.82
N ASN A 242 -9.96 0.79 -4.73
CA ASN A 242 -11.00 0.03 -5.43
C ASN A 242 -11.56 0.74 -6.69
N LYS A 243 -11.07 1.91 -7.03
CA LYS A 243 -11.48 2.70 -8.21
C LYS A 243 -10.32 3.54 -8.71
N ASN A 244 -10.43 4.01 -9.95
CA ASN A 244 -9.57 5.10 -10.41
C ASN A 244 -9.89 6.34 -9.58
N ASP A 245 -8.85 6.97 -9.04
CA ASP A 245 -9.00 8.11 -8.13
C ASP A 245 -7.92 9.14 -8.41
N GLU A 246 -8.29 10.41 -8.36
CA GLU A 246 -7.40 11.55 -8.55
C GLU A 246 -7.70 12.60 -7.49
N LYS A 247 -6.66 13.26 -6.99
CA LYS A 247 -6.81 14.27 -5.94
C LYS A 247 -5.74 15.34 -6.06
N GLU A 248 -6.16 16.60 -6.01
CA GLU A 248 -5.27 17.72 -5.75
C GLU A 248 -5.20 17.94 -4.23
N VAL A 249 -3.99 17.99 -3.68
CA VAL A 249 -3.74 18.16 -2.25
C VAL A 249 -3.09 19.52 -2.06
N PRO A 250 -3.82 20.48 -1.50
CA PRO A 250 -3.30 21.84 -1.28
C PRO A 250 -2.34 21.94 -0.09
N GLU A 251 -2.43 20.97 0.83
CA GLU A 251 -1.57 20.90 2.00
C GLU A 251 -0.16 20.45 1.62
N ARG A 252 0.83 20.79 2.45
CA ARG A 252 2.20 20.32 2.30
C ARG A 252 2.29 18.84 2.70
N LEU A 253 3.11 18.08 1.98
CA LEU A 253 3.27 16.64 2.22
C LEU A 253 4.72 16.31 2.60
N ASP A 254 4.90 15.50 3.64
CA ASP A 254 6.20 14.96 4.03
C ASP A 254 6.67 13.89 3.03
N TRP A 255 5.72 13.05 2.56
CA TRP A 255 6.02 11.98 1.62
C TRP A 255 4.79 11.48 0.86
N ILE A 256 5.07 10.82 -0.27
CA ILE A 256 4.11 10.14 -1.13
C ILE A 256 4.61 8.70 -1.32
N ALA A 257 3.71 7.71 -1.23
CA ALA A 257 4.01 6.29 -1.34
C ALA A 257 3.11 5.59 -2.36
N PHE A 258 3.73 4.91 -3.31
CA PHE A 258 3.11 3.94 -4.20
C PHE A 258 3.22 2.58 -3.53
N LYS A 259 2.15 2.17 -2.90
CA LYS A 259 2.11 1.01 -2.01
C LYS A 259 1.47 -0.19 -2.68
N ASN A 260 2.14 -1.34 -2.61
CA ASN A 260 1.58 -2.67 -2.81
C ASN A 260 1.25 -3.31 -1.45
N GLN A 261 0.82 -4.58 -1.45
CA GLN A 261 0.50 -5.29 -0.21
C GLN A 261 1.69 -5.28 0.77
N PHE A 262 2.86 -5.76 0.33
CA PHE A 262 4.02 -5.98 1.20
C PHE A 262 5.19 -5.04 0.92
N PHE A 263 5.15 -4.26 -0.15
CA PHE A 263 6.27 -3.40 -0.54
C PHE A 263 5.77 -2.02 -0.93
N SER A 264 6.63 -1.03 -0.77
CA SER A 264 6.33 0.35 -1.17
C SER A 264 7.53 1.01 -1.84
N SER A 265 7.21 1.87 -2.81
CA SER A 265 8.10 2.91 -3.30
C SER A 265 7.64 4.22 -2.67
N VAL A 266 8.50 4.86 -1.88
CA VAL A 266 8.19 6.11 -1.18
C VAL A 266 9.16 7.19 -1.59
N PHE A 267 8.64 8.37 -1.84
CA PHE A 267 9.43 9.58 -2.09
C PHE A 267 9.16 10.60 -0.99
N LEU A 268 10.22 11.10 -0.37
CA LEU A 268 10.17 11.96 0.81
C LEU A 268 10.97 13.23 0.55
N ALA A 269 10.51 14.34 1.12
CA ALA A 269 11.23 15.62 1.10
C ALA A 269 11.52 16.11 2.53
N ASP A 270 12.71 16.65 2.73
CA ASP A 270 13.06 17.31 3.99
C ASP A 270 12.32 18.66 4.14
N ALA A 271 12.11 19.36 3.03
CA ALA A 271 11.45 20.67 2.96
C ALA A 271 9.99 20.60 2.49
N ASP A 272 9.34 19.46 2.61
CA ASP A 272 7.98 19.14 2.16
C ASP A 272 7.79 19.20 0.62
N PHE A 273 6.70 18.57 0.16
CA PHE A 273 6.14 18.75 -1.18
C PHE A 273 4.96 19.71 -1.13
N GLU A 274 4.84 20.54 -2.15
CA GLU A 274 3.74 21.50 -2.34
C GLU A 274 3.07 21.29 -3.69
N LYS A 275 1.88 21.86 -3.88
CA LYS A 275 1.11 21.82 -5.14
C LYS A 275 0.95 20.41 -5.70
N THR A 276 0.60 19.49 -4.82
CA THR A 276 0.62 18.07 -5.16
C THR A 276 -0.67 17.64 -5.86
N LYS A 277 -0.51 16.95 -6.98
CA LYS A 277 -1.60 16.27 -7.69
C LYS A 277 -1.28 14.78 -7.77
N LEU A 278 -2.21 13.96 -7.32
CA LEU A 278 -2.05 12.52 -7.18
C LEU A 278 -3.06 11.78 -8.06
N SER A 279 -2.64 10.69 -8.69
CA SER A 279 -3.52 9.82 -9.47
C SER A 279 -3.18 8.35 -9.23
N SER A 280 -4.23 7.53 -9.15
CA SER A 280 -4.16 6.08 -9.02
C SER A 280 -5.16 5.45 -9.97
N LYS A 281 -4.68 4.73 -10.98
CA LYS A 281 -5.49 4.02 -11.96
C LYS A 281 -5.34 2.52 -11.78
N MET A 282 -6.45 1.79 -11.93
CA MET A 282 -6.45 0.33 -11.86
C MET A 282 -5.91 -0.25 -13.16
N GLU A 283 -5.03 -1.21 -13.06
CA GLU A 283 -4.57 -2.01 -14.20
C GLU A 283 -5.45 -3.24 -14.41
N THR A 284 -5.44 -3.78 -15.62
CA THR A 284 -6.24 -4.97 -15.96
C THR A 284 -5.62 -6.23 -15.38
N GLN A 285 -6.45 -7.12 -14.85
CA GLN A 285 -5.98 -8.44 -14.39
C GLN A 285 -5.30 -9.20 -15.54
N GLY A 286 -4.11 -9.74 -15.27
CA GLY A 286 -3.31 -10.46 -16.26
C GLY A 286 -2.32 -9.60 -17.05
N SER A 287 -2.31 -8.27 -16.86
CA SER A 287 -1.30 -7.37 -17.44
C SER A 287 0.09 -7.53 -16.82
N GLY A 288 0.19 -8.16 -15.65
CA GLY A 288 1.40 -8.20 -14.81
C GLY A 288 1.54 -7.01 -13.88
N TYR A 289 0.58 -6.09 -13.90
CA TYR A 289 0.53 -4.88 -13.07
C TYR A 289 -0.78 -4.82 -12.29
N ILE A 290 -0.79 -4.03 -11.22
CA ILE A 290 -1.97 -3.83 -10.37
C ILE A 290 -2.48 -2.40 -10.40
N LYS A 291 -1.58 -1.43 -10.48
CA LYS A 291 -1.88 0.00 -10.49
C LYS A 291 -0.94 0.75 -11.41
N ASP A 292 -1.44 1.86 -11.94
CA ASP A 292 -0.65 2.93 -12.53
C ASP A 292 -0.79 4.15 -11.63
N TYR A 293 0.32 4.50 -10.96
CA TYR A 293 0.40 5.62 -10.03
C TYR A 293 1.11 6.80 -10.67
N SER A 294 0.64 8.01 -10.40
CA SER A 294 1.36 9.23 -10.72
C SER A 294 1.21 10.30 -9.65
N ALA A 295 2.25 11.09 -9.48
CA ALA A 295 2.29 12.23 -8.58
C ALA A 295 3.04 13.37 -9.27
N GLU A 296 2.42 14.53 -9.31
CA GLU A 296 3.02 15.81 -9.70
C GLU A 296 3.17 16.64 -8.43
N MET A 297 4.32 17.23 -8.18
CA MET A 297 4.60 17.99 -6.96
C MET A 297 5.72 18.99 -7.18
N SER A 298 5.86 19.93 -6.26
CA SER A 298 6.98 20.88 -6.22
C SER A 298 7.69 20.80 -4.88
N THR A 299 8.98 21.03 -4.85
CA THR A 299 9.75 21.19 -3.60
C THR A 299 10.75 22.33 -3.71
N LYS A 300 11.24 22.80 -2.57
CA LYS A 300 12.22 23.91 -2.55
C LYS A 300 13.52 23.52 -3.26
N PHE A 301 14.01 24.43 -4.05
CA PHE A 301 15.27 24.31 -4.77
C PHE A 301 16.01 25.65 -4.77
N ASP A 302 17.30 25.64 -4.47
CA ASP A 302 18.14 26.83 -4.53
C ASP A 302 18.95 26.87 -5.83
N PRO A 303 18.59 27.70 -6.82
CA PRO A 303 19.34 27.82 -8.07
C PRO A 303 20.71 28.46 -7.88
N ALA A 304 20.97 29.16 -6.76
CA ALA A 304 22.29 29.70 -6.43
C ALA A 304 23.24 28.62 -5.85
N GLY A 305 22.68 27.48 -5.43
CA GLY A 305 23.42 26.32 -4.95
C GLY A 305 24.04 26.48 -3.57
N LYS A 306 23.54 27.43 -2.76
CA LYS A 306 24.00 27.61 -1.39
C LYS A 306 23.49 26.49 -0.46
N GLU A 307 22.26 26.07 -0.71
CA GLU A 307 21.60 25.01 0.05
C GLU A 307 21.22 23.87 -0.88
N PRO A 308 21.65 22.62 -0.60
CA PRO A 308 21.22 21.46 -1.37
C PRO A 308 19.76 21.11 -1.05
N THR A 309 19.02 20.65 -2.06
CA THR A 309 17.68 20.07 -1.85
C THR A 309 17.84 18.63 -1.39
N GLN A 310 17.43 18.35 -0.16
CA GLN A 310 17.49 17.01 0.44
C GLN A 310 16.17 16.27 0.23
N LEU A 311 16.27 15.13 -0.41
CA LEU A 311 15.16 14.21 -0.71
C LEU A 311 15.57 12.80 -0.32
N PHE A 312 14.60 11.90 -0.24
CA PHE A 312 14.88 10.51 0.07
C PHE A 312 13.94 9.60 -0.71
N PHE A 313 14.45 8.42 -1.07
CA PHE A 313 13.63 7.31 -1.52
C PHE A 313 13.65 6.20 -0.49
N TYR A 314 12.51 5.53 -0.34
CA TYR A 314 12.46 4.25 0.34
C TYR A 314 11.88 3.21 -0.63
N PHE A 315 12.68 2.20 -0.94
CA PHE A 315 12.24 1.05 -1.72
C PHE A 315 12.40 -0.19 -0.86
N GLY A 316 11.29 -0.68 -0.31
CA GLY A 316 11.42 -1.73 0.68
C GLY A 316 10.12 -2.34 1.19
N PRO A 317 10.23 -3.23 2.19
CA PRO A 317 9.11 -3.96 2.75
C PRO A 317 8.22 -3.07 3.63
N ASN A 318 6.92 -3.31 3.62
CA ASN A 318 5.97 -2.74 4.55
C ASN A 318 6.07 -3.46 5.92
N HIS A 319 7.27 -3.47 6.49
CA HIS A 319 7.54 -4.08 7.78
C HIS A 319 7.51 -3.04 8.90
N TYR A 320 6.60 -3.21 9.86
CA TYR A 320 6.32 -2.21 10.88
C TYR A 320 7.56 -1.71 11.65
N LYS A 321 8.44 -2.64 12.07
CA LYS A 321 9.63 -2.28 12.83
C LYS A 321 10.69 -1.59 11.98
N THR A 322 10.93 -2.05 10.76
CA THR A 322 11.85 -1.42 9.80
C THR A 322 11.43 0.02 9.54
N LEU A 323 10.14 0.25 9.25
CA LEU A 323 9.61 1.58 9.00
C LEU A 323 9.65 2.49 10.27
N THR A 324 9.38 1.91 11.45
CA THR A 324 9.50 2.66 12.72
C THR A 324 10.95 3.03 13.05
N ALA A 325 11.90 2.21 12.63
CA ALA A 325 13.32 2.48 12.90
C ALA A 325 13.85 3.72 12.15
N LEU A 326 13.23 4.10 11.03
CA LEU A 326 13.59 5.29 10.25
C LEU A 326 13.31 6.61 10.98
N ASP A 327 12.41 6.58 11.98
CA ASP A 327 12.10 7.76 12.82
C ASP A 327 13.06 7.94 14.00
N LYS A 328 14.01 7.02 14.22
CA LYS A 328 14.95 7.12 15.34
C LYS A 328 15.93 8.26 15.13
N GLY A 329 15.99 9.18 16.11
CA GLY A 329 16.90 10.32 16.09
C GLY A 329 16.42 11.49 15.23
N ARG A 330 15.19 11.44 14.70
CA ARG A 330 14.56 12.55 14.00
C ARG A 330 13.68 13.36 14.93
N ASP A 331 13.80 14.67 14.85
CA ASP A 331 12.93 15.60 15.57
C ASP A 331 11.52 15.57 14.96
N GLU A 332 11.41 15.64 13.64
CA GLU A 332 10.18 15.44 12.90
C GLU A 332 10.10 14.01 12.36
N LYS A 333 9.05 13.30 12.76
CA LYS A 333 8.85 11.89 12.41
C LYS A 333 8.12 11.75 11.08
N TRP A 334 8.69 10.96 10.22
CA TRP A 334 8.03 10.58 8.96
C TRP A 334 6.83 9.66 9.16
N GLU A 335 6.83 8.85 10.24
CA GLU A 335 5.75 7.91 10.54
C GLU A 335 5.44 6.94 9.37
N LEU A 336 6.45 6.49 8.62
CA LEU A 336 6.28 5.54 7.52
C LEU A 336 5.66 4.21 7.97
N ASN A 337 5.71 3.88 9.25
CA ASN A 337 5.01 2.73 9.82
C ASN A 337 3.49 2.76 9.64
N ARG A 338 2.92 3.91 9.26
CA ARG A 338 1.51 4.05 8.89
C ARG A 338 1.17 3.39 7.55
N LEU A 339 2.16 3.09 6.71
CA LEU A 339 1.99 2.26 5.51
C LEU A 339 1.51 0.84 5.85
N VAL A 340 1.83 0.34 7.05
CA VAL A 340 1.28 -0.92 7.54
C VAL A 340 -0.11 -0.67 8.12
N TYR A 341 -1.14 -1.18 7.44
CA TYR A 341 -2.52 -0.99 7.87
C TYR A 341 -2.85 -1.84 9.10
N LEU A 342 -2.87 -1.23 10.26
CA LEU A 342 -3.17 -1.86 11.54
C LEU A 342 -4.60 -1.60 12.06
N GLY A 343 -5.47 -1.03 11.22
CA GLY A 343 -6.86 -0.73 11.58
C GLY A 343 -7.08 0.65 12.22
N TRP A 344 -8.29 0.89 12.70
CA TRP A 344 -8.72 2.13 13.35
C TRP A 344 -7.91 2.42 14.62
N PRO A 345 -7.97 3.61 15.20
CA PRO A 345 -7.12 4.00 16.33
C PRO A 345 -7.11 3.00 17.49
N LEU A 346 -8.28 2.48 17.92
CA LEU A 346 -8.39 1.47 18.97
C LEU A 346 -7.74 0.14 18.55
N ILE A 347 -8.01 -0.31 17.33
CA ILE A 347 -7.48 -1.58 16.80
C ILE A 347 -5.96 -1.45 16.58
N ARG A 348 -5.51 -0.32 16.04
CA ARG A 348 -4.09 0.02 15.89
C ARG A 348 -3.38 0.01 17.24
N TRP A 349 -3.99 0.54 18.29
CA TRP A 349 -3.42 0.50 19.63
C TRP A 349 -3.24 -0.94 20.13
N ILE A 350 -4.26 -1.80 19.96
CA ILE A 350 -4.16 -3.23 20.31
C ILE A 350 -3.06 -3.91 19.49
N ASN A 351 -3.00 -3.68 18.18
CA ASN A 351 -1.97 -4.26 17.32
C ASN A 351 -0.58 -3.81 17.74
N LYS A 352 -0.37 -2.52 17.99
CA LYS A 352 0.93 -1.96 18.36
C LYS A 352 1.45 -2.48 19.71
N TRP A 353 0.57 -2.58 20.71
CA TRP A 353 0.99 -2.91 22.07
C TRP A 353 0.87 -4.40 22.42
N PHE A 354 -0.01 -5.12 21.77
CA PHE A 354 -0.29 -6.52 22.08
C PHE A 354 0.12 -7.44 20.92
N THR A 355 -0.50 -7.30 19.75
CA THR A 355 -0.37 -8.26 18.64
C THR A 355 1.06 -8.36 18.12
N ILE A 356 1.66 -7.22 17.71
CA ILE A 356 3.01 -7.17 17.14
C ILE A 356 4.05 -7.64 18.15
N ASN A 357 3.97 -7.19 19.41
CA ASN A 357 4.95 -7.58 20.41
C ASN A 357 4.93 -9.08 20.74
N ILE A 358 3.74 -9.69 20.81
CA ILE A 358 3.61 -11.14 21.03
C ILE A 358 4.09 -11.91 19.80
N PHE A 359 3.70 -11.47 18.61
CA PHE A 359 4.12 -12.09 17.36
C PHE A 359 5.65 -12.09 17.24
N ASP A 360 6.29 -10.94 17.44
CA ASP A 360 7.74 -10.78 17.37
C ASP A 360 8.46 -11.60 18.45
N TRP A 361 7.92 -11.61 19.68
CA TRP A 361 8.47 -12.41 20.76
C TRP A 361 8.44 -13.90 20.43
N LEU A 362 7.32 -14.41 19.92
CA LEU A 362 7.22 -15.82 19.50
C LEU A 362 8.11 -16.11 18.27
N SER A 363 8.18 -15.20 17.30
CA SER A 363 9.03 -15.34 16.11
C SER A 363 10.53 -15.40 16.49
N SER A 364 10.93 -14.68 17.53
CA SER A 364 12.33 -14.70 18.01
C SER A 364 12.80 -16.08 18.53
N TRP A 365 11.86 -17.01 18.76
CA TRP A 365 12.20 -18.38 19.18
C TRP A 365 12.65 -19.28 18.02
N GLY A 366 12.63 -18.79 16.79
CA GLY A 366 13.01 -19.54 15.59
C GLY A 366 12.02 -20.64 15.19
N LEU A 367 10.78 -20.56 15.68
CA LEU A 367 9.71 -21.49 15.34
C LEU A 367 9.17 -21.19 13.92
N SER A 368 8.61 -22.21 13.26
CA SER A 368 7.90 -21.99 12.00
C SER A 368 6.70 -21.04 12.22
N MET A 369 6.43 -20.15 11.26
CA MET A 369 5.39 -19.11 11.38
C MET A 369 4.01 -19.69 11.65
N GLY A 370 3.70 -20.87 11.14
CA GLY A 370 2.45 -21.56 11.47
C GLY A 370 2.34 -21.94 12.96
N ILE A 371 3.42 -22.36 13.60
CA ILE A 371 3.45 -22.61 15.06
C ILE A 371 3.34 -21.29 15.82
N VAL A 372 3.98 -20.21 15.34
CA VAL A 372 3.86 -18.87 15.92
C VAL A 372 2.38 -18.42 15.92
N LEU A 373 1.68 -18.57 14.82
CA LEU A 373 0.25 -18.23 14.72
C LEU A 373 -0.62 -19.09 15.64
N LEU A 374 -0.31 -20.38 15.77
CA LEU A 374 -1.01 -21.29 16.68
C LEU A 374 -0.81 -20.88 18.14
N LEU A 375 0.44 -20.63 18.55
CA LEU A 375 0.75 -20.18 19.91
C LEU A 375 0.13 -18.81 20.21
N MET A 376 0.19 -17.89 19.26
CA MET A 376 -0.47 -16.58 19.34
C MET A 376 -1.97 -16.74 19.57
N THR A 377 -2.62 -17.65 18.85
CA THR A 377 -4.04 -17.97 19.05
C THR A 377 -4.31 -18.49 20.46
N LEU A 378 -3.46 -19.38 20.97
CA LEU A 378 -3.59 -19.90 22.34
C LEU A 378 -3.42 -18.79 23.39
N ILE A 379 -2.45 -17.90 23.22
CA ILE A 379 -2.24 -16.74 24.13
C ILE A 379 -3.46 -15.83 24.11
N VAL A 380 -3.98 -15.47 22.92
CA VAL A 380 -5.19 -14.65 22.79
C VAL A 380 -6.38 -15.32 23.48
N LYS A 381 -6.58 -16.63 23.29
CA LYS A 381 -7.62 -17.40 23.98
C LYS A 381 -7.44 -17.40 25.50
N ALA A 382 -6.22 -17.54 25.98
CA ALA A 382 -5.90 -17.50 27.41
C ALA A 382 -6.21 -16.13 28.02
N VAL A 383 -5.87 -15.03 27.32
CA VAL A 383 -6.17 -13.66 27.76
C VAL A 383 -7.68 -13.39 27.84
N VAL A 384 -8.45 -13.88 26.87
CA VAL A 384 -9.91 -13.68 26.81
C VAL A 384 -10.66 -14.67 27.71
N PHE A 385 -10.03 -15.78 28.13
CA PHE A 385 -10.65 -16.88 28.87
C PHE A 385 -11.37 -16.44 30.16
N PRO A 386 -10.82 -15.56 31.04
CA PRO A 386 -11.54 -15.16 32.27
C PRO A 386 -12.86 -14.47 31.99
N ALA A 387 -12.95 -13.68 30.91
CA ALA A 387 -14.19 -13.01 30.51
C ALA A 387 -15.18 -14.02 29.91
N THR A 388 -14.73 -14.91 29.05
CA THR A 388 -15.58 -15.95 28.43
C THR A 388 -16.09 -16.95 29.44
N TRP A 389 -15.28 -17.31 30.47
CA TRP A 389 -15.69 -18.20 31.55
C TRP A 389 -16.88 -17.67 32.34
N LYS A 390 -16.82 -16.40 32.76
CA LYS A 390 -17.95 -15.76 33.51
C LYS A 390 -19.23 -15.78 32.69
N THR A 391 -19.12 -15.55 31.38
CA THR A 391 -20.29 -15.58 30.49
C THR A 391 -20.81 -16.98 30.25
N TYR A 392 -19.92 -17.97 30.17
CA TYR A 392 -20.31 -19.37 30.03
C TYR A 392 -21.18 -19.81 31.24
N ILE A 393 -20.74 -19.43 32.45
CA ILE A 393 -21.53 -19.66 33.69
C ILE A 393 -22.89 -18.95 33.64
N SER A 394 -22.90 -17.68 33.19
CA SER A 394 -24.18 -16.92 33.06
C SER A 394 -25.12 -17.58 32.05
N SER A 395 -24.60 -18.03 30.90
CA SER A 395 -25.40 -18.74 29.90
C SER A 395 -25.90 -20.09 30.38
N ALA A 396 -25.09 -20.83 31.15
CA ALA A 396 -25.51 -22.08 31.78
C ALA A 396 -26.66 -21.85 32.77
N LYS A 397 -26.55 -20.82 33.63
CA LYS A 397 -27.62 -20.42 34.54
C LYS A 397 -28.93 -20.05 33.82
N MET A 398 -28.82 -19.31 32.70
CA MET A 398 -30.00 -18.97 31.88
C MET A 398 -30.69 -20.21 31.31
N ARG A 399 -29.95 -21.24 30.89
CA ARG A 399 -30.52 -22.50 30.40
C ARG A 399 -31.31 -23.22 31.50
N VAL A 400 -30.82 -23.22 32.74
CA VAL A 400 -31.49 -23.80 33.90
C VAL A 400 -32.80 -23.03 34.25
N LEU A 401 -32.81 -21.71 34.01
CA LEU A 401 -34.00 -20.87 34.23
C LEU A 401 -35.05 -20.95 33.13
N LYS A 402 -34.74 -21.57 31.99
CA LYS A 402 -35.65 -21.68 30.84
C LYS A 402 -37.03 -22.24 31.20
N PRO A 403 -37.18 -23.32 31.99
CA PRO A 403 -38.53 -23.79 32.40
C PRO A 403 -39.37 -22.73 33.09
N LYS A 404 -38.76 -21.96 34.02
CA LYS A 404 -39.44 -20.87 34.74
C LYS A 404 -39.81 -19.71 33.82
N ILE A 405 -39.00 -19.42 32.82
CA ILE A 405 -39.29 -18.40 31.79
C ILE A 405 -40.48 -18.87 30.93
N ASP A 406 -40.53 -20.15 30.59
CA ASP A 406 -41.63 -20.74 29.83
C ASP A 406 -42.93 -20.70 30.62
N GLU A 407 -42.92 -20.90 31.97
CA GLU A 407 -44.07 -20.71 32.85
C GLU A 407 -44.57 -19.27 32.86
N ILE A 408 -43.66 -18.28 32.95
CA ILE A 408 -43.99 -16.86 32.81
C ILE A 408 -44.61 -16.60 31.44
N GLY A 409 -44.03 -17.22 30.37
CA GLY A 409 -44.58 -17.14 29.02
C GLY A 409 -46.02 -17.63 28.90
N LYS A 410 -46.37 -18.72 29.61
CA LYS A 410 -47.72 -19.25 29.66
C LYS A 410 -48.69 -18.37 30.48
N LYS A 411 -48.18 -17.68 31.51
CA LYS A 411 -48.96 -16.74 32.36
C LYS A 411 -49.38 -15.50 31.57
N TYR A 412 -48.58 -15.07 30.61
CA TYR A 412 -48.83 -13.88 29.81
C TYR A 412 -48.86 -14.22 28.29
N PRO A 413 -49.94 -14.85 27.80
CA PRO A 413 -50.03 -15.30 26.40
C PRO A 413 -50.37 -14.17 25.42
N LYS A 414 -50.89 -13.02 25.87
CA LYS A 414 -51.33 -11.92 25.04
C LYS A 414 -50.18 -10.92 24.78
N GLN A 415 -50.18 -10.35 23.58
CA GLN A 415 -49.19 -9.38 23.19
C GLN A 415 -49.25 -8.06 23.98
N GLU A 416 -50.45 -7.72 24.48
CA GLU A 416 -50.71 -6.58 25.36
C GLU A 416 -49.99 -6.69 26.70
N ASP A 417 -49.69 -7.89 27.18
CA ASP A 417 -48.97 -8.15 28.44
C ASP A 417 -47.46 -8.33 28.26
N ALA A 418 -46.93 -8.05 27.08
CA ALA A 418 -45.49 -8.24 26.76
C ALA A 418 -44.59 -7.47 27.74
N MET A 419 -44.95 -6.27 28.14
CA MET A 419 -44.23 -5.47 29.14
C MET A 419 -44.20 -6.12 30.52
N LYS A 420 -45.32 -6.64 31.00
CA LYS A 420 -45.40 -7.36 32.28
C LYS A 420 -44.62 -8.64 32.28
N LYS A 421 -44.71 -9.41 31.16
CA LYS A 421 -43.89 -10.60 30.92
C LYS A 421 -42.41 -10.28 30.98
N GLN A 422 -41.96 -9.21 30.29
CA GLN A 422 -40.57 -8.80 30.27
C GLN A 422 -40.11 -8.36 31.67
N GLN A 423 -40.92 -7.64 32.40
CA GLN A 423 -40.63 -7.18 33.75
C GLN A 423 -40.48 -8.36 34.74
N GLU A 424 -41.38 -9.38 34.68
CA GLU A 424 -41.29 -10.58 35.50
C GLU A 424 -40.08 -11.46 35.15
N VAL A 425 -39.75 -11.59 33.85
CA VAL A 425 -38.52 -12.26 33.40
C VAL A 425 -37.27 -11.54 33.87
N MET A 426 -37.22 -10.19 33.79
CA MET A 426 -36.12 -9.40 34.32
C MET A 426 -35.97 -9.52 35.82
N GLY A 427 -37.11 -9.55 36.57
CA GLY A 427 -37.14 -9.84 38.00
C GLY A 427 -36.55 -11.21 38.34
N LEU A 428 -36.94 -12.24 37.57
CA LEU A 428 -36.38 -13.59 37.69
C LEU A 428 -34.85 -13.60 37.45
N TYR A 429 -34.35 -12.93 36.41
CA TYR A 429 -32.92 -12.82 36.16
C TYR A 429 -32.18 -12.13 37.31
N SER A 430 -32.73 -11.04 37.81
CA SER A 430 -32.17 -10.30 38.96
C SER A 430 -32.11 -11.17 40.22
N GLN A 431 -33.20 -11.93 40.53
CA GLN A 431 -33.29 -12.82 41.69
C GLN A 431 -32.20 -13.91 41.69
N TYR A 432 -31.85 -14.45 40.51
CA TYR A 432 -30.84 -15.50 40.37
C TYR A 432 -29.42 -14.95 39.98
N GLY A 433 -29.25 -13.63 40.01
CA GLY A 433 -27.96 -12.98 39.69
C GLY A 433 -27.46 -13.31 38.27
N VAL A 434 -28.39 -13.38 37.33
CA VAL A 434 -28.09 -13.64 35.91
C VAL A 434 -28.35 -12.38 35.09
N SER A 435 -27.38 -11.98 34.28
CA SER A 435 -27.58 -10.85 33.37
C SER A 435 -28.03 -11.35 31.98
N PRO A 436 -29.12 -10.81 31.41
CA PRO A 436 -29.55 -11.14 30.07
C PRO A 436 -28.51 -10.76 29.01
N MET A 437 -27.66 -9.78 29.31
CA MET A 437 -26.53 -9.37 28.46
C MET A 437 -25.30 -10.31 28.60
N GLY A 438 -25.34 -11.28 29.54
CA GLY A 438 -24.22 -12.22 29.76
C GLY A 438 -23.86 -13.06 28.53
N GLY A 439 -24.80 -13.28 27.61
CA GLY A 439 -24.56 -14.06 26.38
C GLY A 439 -23.78 -13.35 25.29
N CYS A 440 -23.90 -12.02 25.16
CA CYS A 440 -23.21 -11.24 24.12
C CYS A 440 -21.91 -10.58 24.58
N LEU A 441 -21.68 -10.50 25.91
CA LEU A 441 -20.51 -9.82 26.48
C LEU A 441 -19.16 -10.40 26.01
N PRO A 442 -18.96 -11.74 25.82
CA PRO A 442 -17.72 -12.27 25.28
C PRO A 442 -17.44 -11.80 23.88
N MET A 443 -18.48 -11.73 23.04
CA MET A 443 -18.35 -11.27 21.67
C MET A 443 -17.87 -9.82 21.64
N LEU A 444 -18.40 -8.96 22.51
CA LEU A 444 -18.00 -7.55 22.61
C LEU A 444 -16.54 -7.39 23.05
N ILE A 445 -16.07 -8.22 23.98
CA ILE A 445 -14.69 -8.19 24.48
C ILE A 445 -13.72 -8.81 23.45
N GLN A 446 -14.13 -9.89 22.82
CA GLN A 446 -13.30 -10.63 21.86
C GLN A 446 -13.20 -9.92 20.51
N PHE A 447 -14.24 -9.17 20.09
CA PHE A 447 -14.33 -8.56 18.78
C PHE A 447 -13.16 -7.60 18.47
N PRO A 448 -12.74 -6.66 19.34
CA PRO A 448 -11.60 -5.80 19.06
C PRO A 448 -10.29 -6.56 18.87
N ILE A 449 -10.07 -7.64 19.64
CA ILE A 449 -8.86 -8.46 19.52
C ILE A 449 -8.89 -9.28 18.22
N LEU A 450 -10.05 -9.84 17.87
CA LEU A 450 -10.23 -10.56 16.61
C LEU A 450 -10.02 -9.64 15.41
N MET A 451 -10.57 -8.40 15.47
CA MET A 451 -10.36 -7.40 14.43
C MET A 451 -8.88 -6.97 14.33
N ALA A 452 -8.17 -6.89 15.46
CA ALA A 452 -6.75 -6.60 15.47
C ALA A 452 -5.96 -7.67 14.71
N LEU A 453 -6.23 -8.95 14.97
CA LEU A 453 -5.61 -10.06 14.24
C LEU A 453 -6.01 -10.07 12.76
N PHE A 454 -7.27 -9.81 12.47
CA PHE A 454 -7.78 -9.77 11.09
C PHE A 454 -7.13 -8.67 10.24
N MET A 455 -6.75 -7.54 10.86
CA MET A 455 -6.01 -6.47 10.17
C MET A 455 -4.50 -6.73 10.13
N PHE A 456 -3.94 -7.35 11.17
CA PHE A 456 -2.50 -7.60 11.27
C PHE A 456 -2.02 -8.70 10.33
N VAL A 457 -2.68 -9.88 10.34
CA VAL A 457 -2.21 -11.06 9.60
C VAL A 457 -2.01 -10.80 8.10
N PRO A 458 -2.94 -10.15 7.38
CA PRO A 458 -2.74 -9.84 5.97
C PRO A 458 -1.61 -8.83 5.68
N SER A 459 -1.21 -8.04 6.69
CA SER A 459 -0.17 -7.02 6.59
C SER A 459 1.19 -7.50 7.09
N ALA A 460 1.26 -8.71 7.67
CA ALA A 460 2.49 -9.27 8.22
C ALA A 460 3.35 -9.89 7.10
N ILE A 461 4.36 -9.16 6.65
CA ILE A 461 5.28 -9.62 5.59
C ILE A 461 6.07 -10.87 6.00
N GLU A 462 6.24 -11.11 7.30
CA GLU A 462 6.93 -12.26 7.86
C GLU A 462 6.22 -13.59 7.56
N LEU A 463 4.94 -13.55 7.23
CA LEU A 463 4.15 -14.72 6.82
C LEU A 463 4.32 -15.04 5.32
N ARG A 464 4.88 -14.10 4.56
CA ARG A 464 5.06 -14.24 3.12
C ARG A 464 6.01 -15.38 2.79
N GLN A 465 5.55 -16.31 1.92
CA GLN A 465 6.27 -17.50 1.47
C GLN A 465 6.65 -18.48 2.60
N GLN A 466 6.00 -18.37 3.77
CA GLN A 466 6.15 -19.34 4.86
C GLN A 466 5.14 -20.47 4.69
N SER A 467 5.63 -21.70 4.66
CA SER A 467 4.80 -22.90 4.58
C SER A 467 4.41 -23.44 5.95
N PHE A 468 3.22 -24.04 6.05
CA PHE A 468 2.81 -24.74 7.25
C PHE A 468 1.78 -25.84 6.93
N LEU A 469 2.07 -27.08 7.29
CA LEU A 469 1.27 -28.28 6.99
C LEU A 469 0.99 -28.42 5.49
N TRP A 470 -0.24 -28.18 5.06
CA TRP A 470 -0.67 -28.24 3.65
C TRP A 470 -0.64 -26.89 2.94
N ALA A 471 -0.40 -25.80 3.68
CA ALA A 471 -0.32 -24.46 3.12
C ALA A 471 1.09 -24.19 2.61
N ASP A 472 1.25 -23.89 1.33
CA ASP A 472 2.53 -23.56 0.72
C ASP A 472 2.99 -22.13 1.04
N ASP A 473 2.02 -21.25 1.33
CA ASP A 473 2.26 -19.85 1.67
C ASP A 473 1.14 -19.31 2.57
N LEU A 474 1.50 -18.90 3.79
CA LEU A 474 0.55 -18.38 4.79
C LEU A 474 0.01 -16.98 4.45
N SER A 475 0.57 -16.30 3.47
CA SER A 475 0.15 -14.94 3.07
C SER A 475 -0.80 -14.91 1.89
N THR A 476 -1.04 -16.04 1.22
CA THR A 476 -1.87 -16.13 0.01
C THR A 476 -2.85 -17.31 0.07
N TYR A 477 -3.70 -17.42 -0.93
CA TYR A 477 -4.65 -18.51 -1.01
C TYR A 477 -4.01 -19.79 -1.55
N ASP A 478 -4.42 -20.95 -1.00
CA ASP A 478 -4.12 -22.27 -1.52
C ASP A 478 -5.31 -22.86 -2.29
N ALA A 479 -5.05 -23.29 -3.52
CA ALA A 479 -6.02 -24.04 -4.31
C ALA A 479 -5.78 -25.54 -4.10
N PHE A 480 -6.17 -26.06 -2.92
CA PHE A 480 -6.04 -27.50 -2.61
C PHE A 480 -6.91 -28.39 -3.49
N ILE A 481 -8.08 -27.88 -3.94
CA ILE A 481 -8.96 -28.56 -4.89
C ILE A 481 -9.33 -27.55 -5.98
N ASN A 482 -8.91 -27.82 -7.20
CA ASN A 482 -9.34 -27.08 -8.38
C ASN A 482 -10.55 -27.78 -9.01
N PHE A 483 -11.72 -27.17 -8.92
CA PHE A 483 -12.87 -27.60 -9.70
C PHE A 483 -12.77 -27.05 -11.12
N PRO A 484 -13.10 -27.86 -12.15
CA PRO A 484 -13.03 -27.43 -13.56
C PRO A 484 -14.16 -26.45 -13.95
N PHE A 485 -14.92 -25.93 -12.98
CA PHE A 485 -16.00 -24.97 -13.18
C PHE A 485 -15.89 -23.83 -12.18
N HIS A 486 -16.10 -22.62 -12.66
CA HIS A 486 -16.23 -21.44 -11.81
C HIS A 486 -17.63 -21.43 -11.17
N ILE A 487 -17.68 -21.34 -9.83
CA ILE A 487 -18.91 -21.17 -9.06
C ILE A 487 -19.28 -19.68 -9.03
#